data_fd59c2f42f96a2796a7ce7b5a4be175f
#
_entry.id   fd59c2f42f96a2796a7ce7b5a4be175f
#
_cell.length_a   1.000
_cell.length_b   1.000
_cell.length_c   1.000
_cell.angle_alpha   90.00
_cell.angle_beta   90.00
_cell.angle_gamma   90.00
#
_symmetry.space_group_name_H-M   'P 1'
#
loop_
_entity.id
_entity.type
_entity.pdbx_description
1 polymer ?
#
loop_
_entity_poly.entity_id
_entity_poly.type
_entity_poly.pdbx_seq_one_letter_code
_entity_poly.pdbx_strand_id
1 'polypeptide(L)'
;FRQSPMLDQLSLPPVAERLPLNPLVIYPPDQNGPYGGQWQRYGTSAPDVGIFRARLAYDGLVRWGPMAQQILPNLAVKWKVSDQGRTYTFWLRQEVRWSDGRLFSVDDILFWYNHVIQNPQLTPTTPREFQRDGVPMIVEKVAYHIVRFKFVSPYGLFLKALASGRIYPMVEYPAHYLKQFHPDFVAVEKLTDLAKKRS
;
A
#
# COMPACT_ATOMS: atom_id res chain seq x y z
N PHE A 1 -4.19 12.02 -20.74
CA PHE A 1 -4.92 12.05 -19.46
C PHE A 1 -5.46 13.45 -19.19
N ARG A 2 -6.68 13.52 -18.65
CA ARG A 2 -7.33 14.77 -18.26
C ARG A 2 -7.59 14.73 -16.76
N GLN A 3 -7.19 15.79 -16.04
CA GLN A 3 -7.49 15.88 -14.61
C GLN A 3 -8.93 16.35 -14.37
N SER A 4 -9.43 16.08 -13.16
CA SER A 4 -10.72 16.65 -12.73
C SER A 4 -10.65 18.17 -12.68
N PRO A 5 -11.65 18.89 -13.19
CA PRO A 5 -11.73 20.36 -13.08
C PRO A 5 -11.62 20.88 -11.65
N MET A 6 -12.02 20.09 -10.66
CA MET A 6 -11.90 20.46 -9.23
C MET A 6 -10.44 20.65 -8.80
N LEU A 7 -9.47 20.05 -9.51
CA LEU A 7 -8.04 20.17 -9.21
C LEU A 7 -7.39 21.36 -9.90
N ASP A 8 -8.09 22.05 -10.83
CA ASP A 8 -7.54 23.17 -11.59
C ASP A 8 -7.24 24.39 -10.69
N GLN A 9 -7.89 24.47 -9.52
CA GLN A 9 -7.66 25.51 -8.52
C GLN A 9 -6.43 25.23 -7.63
N LEU A 10 -5.87 24.04 -7.71
CA LEU A 10 -4.70 23.64 -6.91
C LEU A 10 -3.43 23.85 -7.70
N SER A 11 -2.39 24.41 -7.06
CA SER A 11 -1.06 24.52 -7.63
C SER A 11 -0.37 23.14 -7.65
N LEU A 12 -0.75 22.30 -8.61
CA LEU A 12 -0.21 20.95 -8.77
C LEU A 12 0.73 20.91 -9.98
N PRO A 13 1.77 20.08 -9.95
CA PRO A 13 2.57 19.79 -11.15
C PRO A 13 1.69 19.27 -12.29
N PRO A 14 2.12 19.38 -13.56
CA PRO A 14 1.42 18.80 -14.70
C PRO A 14 1.03 17.33 -14.48
N VAL A 15 -0.12 16.91 -15.00
CA VAL A 15 -0.62 15.53 -14.83
C VAL A 15 0.42 14.48 -15.25
N ALA A 16 1.14 14.74 -16.34
CA ALA A 16 2.18 13.83 -16.85
C ALA A 16 3.32 13.59 -15.84
N GLU A 17 3.63 14.58 -15.00
CA GLU A 17 4.69 14.49 -13.99
C GLU A 17 4.23 13.79 -12.70
N ARG A 18 2.91 13.69 -12.49
CA ARG A 18 2.30 13.05 -11.31
C ARG A 18 1.93 11.59 -11.54
N LEU A 19 1.79 11.19 -12.80
CA LEU A 19 1.44 9.81 -13.15
C LEU A 19 2.70 8.94 -13.26
N PRO A 20 2.60 7.65 -12.90
CA PRO A 20 3.67 6.71 -13.16
C PRO A 20 3.89 6.49 -14.66
N LEU A 21 5.04 5.94 -15.04
CA LEU A 21 5.43 5.70 -16.44
C LEU A 21 4.35 4.95 -17.24
N ASN A 22 3.74 3.94 -16.64
CA ASN A 22 2.63 3.16 -17.18
C ASN A 22 1.45 3.19 -16.21
N PRO A 23 0.63 4.24 -16.19
CA PRO A 23 -0.47 4.35 -15.26
C PRO A 23 -1.51 3.26 -15.48
N LEU A 24 -2.14 2.83 -14.40
CA LEU A 24 -3.26 1.91 -14.49
C LEU A 24 -4.44 2.61 -15.15
N VAL A 25 -4.92 2.03 -16.24
CA VAL A 25 -6.16 2.46 -16.91
C VAL A 25 -7.28 1.50 -16.53
N ILE A 26 -8.34 2.03 -15.94
CA ILE A 26 -9.53 1.26 -15.57
C ILE A 26 -10.62 1.60 -16.58
N TYR A 27 -11.08 0.59 -17.27
CA TYR A 27 -12.23 0.72 -18.17
C TYR A 27 -13.50 0.42 -17.40
N PRO A 28 -14.43 1.37 -17.26
CA PRO A 28 -15.72 1.11 -16.60
C PRO A 28 -16.56 0.16 -17.45
N PRO A 29 -17.49 -0.61 -16.84
CA PRO A 29 -18.34 -1.57 -17.57
C PRO A 29 -19.22 -0.89 -18.63
N ASP A 30 -19.74 0.30 -18.33
CA ASP A 30 -20.69 1.00 -19.20
C ASP A 30 -20.06 2.26 -19.80
N GLN A 31 -19.93 3.32 -19.01
CA GLN A 31 -19.41 4.62 -19.45
C GLN A 31 -18.63 5.33 -18.37
N ASN A 32 -17.82 6.30 -18.77
CA ASN A 32 -17.15 7.19 -17.82
C ASN A 32 -18.19 8.04 -17.10
N GLY A 33 -18.15 8.04 -15.77
CA GLY A 33 -18.96 8.95 -14.97
C GLY A 33 -18.52 10.41 -15.12
N PRO A 34 -19.41 11.37 -14.84
CA PRO A 34 -19.02 12.77 -14.76
C PRO A 34 -18.08 13.03 -13.60
N TYR A 35 -17.24 14.06 -13.72
CA TYR A 35 -16.43 14.53 -12.60
C TYR A 35 -17.29 15.25 -11.58
N GLY A 36 -16.96 15.08 -10.29
CA GLY A 36 -17.61 15.78 -9.18
C GLY A 36 -18.77 15.01 -8.54
N GLY A 37 -19.60 15.72 -7.81
CA GLY A 37 -20.68 15.15 -7.01
C GLY A 37 -20.22 14.74 -5.60
N GLN A 38 -21.18 14.20 -4.83
CA GLN A 38 -20.96 13.72 -3.47
C GLN A 38 -21.44 12.29 -3.34
N TRP A 39 -20.57 11.45 -2.78
CA TRP A 39 -20.93 10.08 -2.43
C TRP A 39 -21.29 10.00 -0.95
N GLN A 40 -22.59 10.02 -0.65
CA GLN A 40 -23.10 9.91 0.72
C GLN A 40 -23.19 8.44 1.14
N ARG A 41 -22.70 8.15 2.34
CA ARG A 41 -22.76 6.81 2.94
C ARG A 41 -23.25 6.96 4.38
N TYR A 42 -23.93 5.93 4.86
CA TYR A 42 -24.36 5.86 6.24
C TYR A 42 -23.32 5.11 7.06
N GLY A 43 -23.03 5.65 8.24
CA GLY A 43 -22.25 4.99 9.28
C GLY A 43 -23.07 4.94 10.57
N THR A 44 -22.92 3.89 11.34
CA THR A 44 -23.60 3.72 12.63
C THR A 44 -22.75 4.23 13.79
N SER A 45 -21.46 4.41 13.56
CA SER A 45 -20.50 4.81 14.58
C SER A 45 -19.24 5.45 13.97
N ALA A 46 -18.46 6.16 14.79
CA ALA A 46 -17.21 6.78 14.37
C ALA A 46 -16.19 5.80 13.76
N PRO A 47 -16.04 4.55 14.24
CA PRO A 47 -15.18 3.55 13.60
C PRO A 47 -15.50 3.23 12.14
N ASP A 48 -16.76 3.45 11.69
CA ASP A 48 -17.16 3.21 10.30
C ASP A 48 -16.43 4.12 9.30
N VAL A 49 -15.91 5.26 9.75
CA VAL A 49 -15.04 6.15 8.95
C VAL A 49 -13.78 5.40 8.51
N GLY A 50 -13.25 4.50 9.34
CA GLY A 50 -12.10 3.65 9.00
C GLY A 50 -12.35 2.75 7.79
N ILE A 51 -13.59 2.28 7.59
CA ILE A 51 -13.97 1.47 6.44
C ILE A 51 -13.90 2.29 5.15
N PHE A 52 -14.33 3.56 5.19
CA PHE A 52 -14.24 4.45 4.03
C PHE A 52 -12.79 4.74 3.67
N ARG A 53 -11.97 5.07 4.69
CA ARG A 53 -10.54 5.30 4.50
C ARG A 53 -9.87 4.08 3.84
N ALA A 54 -10.08 2.89 4.39
CA ALA A 54 -9.47 1.66 3.88
C ALA A 54 -9.88 1.32 2.44
N ARG A 55 -11.05 1.78 1.96
CA ARG A 55 -11.55 1.48 0.62
C ARG A 55 -11.30 2.55 -0.42
N LEU A 56 -11.08 3.79 0.00
CA LEU A 56 -11.03 4.95 -0.90
C LEU A 56 -9.67 5.65 -0.91
N ALA A 57 -8.90 5.55 0.18
CA ALA A 57 -7.68 6.33 0.34
C ALA A 57 -6.41 5.61 -0.11
N TYR A 58 -6.42 4.28 -0.18
CA TYR A 58 -5.22 3.50 -0.44
C TYR A 58 -5.43 2.40 -1.48
N ASP A 59 -4.36 2.10 -2.19
CA ASP A 59 -4.30 1.03 -3.18
C ASP A 59 -3.36 -0.08 -2.73
N GLY A 60 -3.75 -1.36 -3.00
CA GLY A 60 -2.90 -2.52 -2.72
C GLY A 60 -1.95 -2.85 -3.87
N LEU A 61 -1.08 -3.85 -3.67
CA LEU A 61 -0.23 -4.38 -4.75
C LEU A 61 -1.06 -4.94 -5.90
N VAL A 62 -2.16 -5.60 -5.58
CA VAL A 62 -3.14 -6.18 -6.50
C VAL A 62 -4.54 -5.80 -6.03
N ARG A 63 -5.53 -5.93 -6.90
CA ARG A 63 -6.91 -5.59 -6.60
C ARG A 63 -7.89 -6.61 -7.18
N TRP A 64 -9.10 -6.64 -6.66
CA TRP A 64 -10.19 -7.36 -7.30
C TRP A 64 -10.66 -6.66 -8.58
N GLY A 65 -11.02 -7.44 -9.58
CA GLY A 65 -11.81 -6.95 -10.71
C GLY A 65 -13.21 -6.52 -10.29
N PRO A 66 -13.96 -5.78 -11.13
CA PRO A 66 -15.27 -5.22 -10.78
C PRO A 66 -16.27 -6.23 -10.23
N MET A 67 -16.24 -7.45 -10.75
CA MET A 67 -17.14 -8.54 -10.33
C MET A 67 -16.51 -9.48 -9.29
N ALA A 68 -15.38 -9.12 -8.70
CA ALA A 68 -14.62 -9.94 -7.76
C ALA A 68 -14.29 -11.37 -8.24
N GLN A 69 -14.24 -11.57 -9.56
CA GLN A 69 -13.98 -12.91 -10.14
C GLN A 69 -12.49 -13.18 -10.34
N GLN A 70 -11.70 -12.14 -10.53
CA GLN A 70 -10.27 -12.25 -10.80
C GLN A 70 -9.48 -11.19 -10.05
N ILE A 71 -8.22 -11.51 -9.79
CA ILE A 71 -7.25 -10.57 -9.21
C ILE A 71 -6.53 -9.89 -10.37
N LEU A 72 -6.48 -8.56 -10.31
CA LEU A 72 -5.89 -7.69 -11.33
C LEU A 72 -4.65 -6.99 -10.80
N PRO A 73 -3.71 -6.62 -11.69
CA PRO A 73 -2.61 -5.72 -11.35
C PRO A 73 -3.11 -4.39 -10.76
N ASN A 74 -2.29 -3.81 -9.88
CA ASN A 74 -2.50 -2.47 -9.34
C ASN A 74 -1.14 -1.76 -9.14
N LEU A 75 -0.65 -1.55 -7.91
CA LEU A 75 0.72 -1.06 -7.69
C LEU A 75 1.78 -2.05 -8.18
N ALA A 76 1.49 -3.35 -8.17
CA ALA A 76 2.26 -4.33 -8.93
C ALA A 76 1.70 -4.49 -10.34
N VAL A 77 2.55 -4.41 -11.36
CA VAL A 77 2.17 -4.62 -12.77
C VAL A 77 2.01 -6.10 -13.11
N LYS A 78 2.70 -6.98 -12.39
CA LYS A 78 2.63 -8.43 -12.50
C LYS A 78 3.17 -9.11 -11.26
N TRP A 79 2.89 -10.40 -11.13
CA TRP A 79 3.45 -11.25 -10.08
C TRP A 79 3.71 -12.66 -10.61
N LYS A 80 4.52 -13.39 -9.85
CA LYS A 80 4.79 -14.82 -10.08
C LYS A 80 4.64 -15.55 -8.75
N VAL A 81 3.93 -16.66 -8.79
CA VAL A 81 3.87 -17.64 -7.68
C VAL A 81 4.79 -18.80 -8.04
N SER A 82 5.62 -19.20 -7.12
CA SER A 82 6.58 -20.30 -7.30
C SER A 82 6.72 -21.11 -6.01
N ASP A 83 7.57 -22.13 -6.05
CA ASP A 83 7.88 -22.95 -4.90
C ASP A 83 6.60 -23.52 -4.24
N GLN A 84 5.72 -24.10 -5.09
CA GLN A 84 4.45 -24.72 -4.68
C GLN A 84 3.53 -23.77 -3.88
N GLY A 85 3.54 -22.47 -4.19
CA GLY A 85 2.71 -21.48 -3.50
C GLY A 85 3.31 -20.94 -2.20
N ARG A 86 4.60 -21.14 -1.97
CA ARG A 86 5.33 -20.55 -0.82
C ARG A 86 5.99 -19.22 -1.15
N THR A 87 6.24 -18.92 -2.42
CA THR A 87 7.00 -17.75 -2.86
C THR A 87 6.18 -16.89 -3.82
N TYR A 88 6.08 -15.62 -3.50
CA TYR A 88 5.35 -14.60 -4.29
C TYR A 88 6.31 -13.48 -4.66
N THR A 89 6.56 -13.28 -5.95
CA THR A 89 7.42 -12.20 -6.45
C THR A 89 6.56 -11.20 -7.21
N PHE A 90 6.64 -9.92 -6.83
CA PHE A 90 5.90 -8.82 -7.46
C PHE A 90 6.84 -7.84 -8.12
N TRP A 91 6.46 -7.38 -9.31
CA TRP A 91 7.10 -6.28 -10.03
C TRP A 91 6.26 -5.02 -9.82
N LEU A 92 6.80 -4.07 -9.09
CA LEU A 92 6.13 -2.81 -8.79
C LEU A 92 6.05 -1.94 -10.04
N ARG A 93 4.99 -1.15 -10.14
CA ARG A 93 4.85 -0.11 -11.15
C ARG A 93 5.91 0.95 -10.92
N GLN A 94 6.65 1.29 -11.97
CA GLN A 94 7.73 2.28 -11.90
C GLN A 94 7.17 3.70 -11.84
N GLU A 95 7.91 4.59 -11.19
CA GLU A 95 7.59 6.01 -11.04
C GLU A 95 6.27 6.33 -10.33
N VAL A 96 5.75 5.39 -9.53
CA VAL A 96 4.71 5.71 -8.56
C VAL A 96 5.29 6.65 -7.51
N ARG A 97 4.54 7.70 -7.16
CA ARG A 97 5.00 8.72 -6.22
C ARG A 97 4.07 8.83 -5.01
N TRP A 98 4.67 9.13 -3.89
CA TRP A 98 3.96 9.64 -2.72
C TRP A 98 3.43 11.05 -2.98
N SER A 99 2.54 11.53 -2.12
CA SER A 99 1.93 12.86 -2.24
C SER A 99 2.93 14.03 -2.19
N ASP A 100 4.11 13.80 -1.63
CA ASP A 100 5.22 14.76 -1.58
C ASP A 100 6.17 14.68 -2.81
N GLY A 101 5.84 13.84 -3.79
CA GLY A 101 6.60 13.64 -5.01
C GLY A 101 7.72 12.61 -4.93
N ARG A 102 8.06 12.08 -3.76
CA ARG A 102 9.07 11.03 -3.60
C ARG A 102 8.60 9.73 -4.24
N LEU A 103 9.55 8.97 -4.81
CA LEU A 103 9.23 7.69 -5.44
C LEU A 103 8.89 6.62 -4.40
N PHE A 104 7.82 5.88 -4.67
CA PHE A 104 7.49 4.64 -3.96
C PHE A 104 8.38 3.50 -4.47
N SER A 105 8.90 2.70 -3.56
CA SER A 105 9.79 1.59 -3.90
C SER A 105 9.66 0.40 -2.94
N VAL A 106 10.43 -0.66 -3.21
CA VAL A 106 10.55 -1.81 -2.31
C VAL A 106 11.09 -1.39 -0.93
N ASP A 107 11.87 -0.32 -0.85
CA ASP A 107 12.42 0.15 0.44
C ASP A 107 11.33 0.62 1.40
N ASP A 108 10.20 1.12 0.90
CA ASP A 108 9.03 1.47 1.72
C ASP A 108 8.35 0.20 2.29
N ILE A 109 8.23 -0.84 1.47
CA ILE A 109 7.69 -2.15 1.91
C ILE A 109 8.62 -2.81 2.94
N LEU A 110 9.95 -2.74 2.73
CA LEU A 110 10.93 -3.24 3.70
C LEU A 110 10.92 -2.45 4.99
N PHE A 111 10.78 -1.13 4.93
CA PHE A 111 10.64 -0.30 6.12
C PHE A 111 9.43 -0.74 6.94
N TRP A 112 8.26 -0.87 6.31
CA TRP A 112 7.06 -1.37 6.97
C TRP A 112 7.29 -2.75 7.60
N TYR A 113 7.89 -3.69 6.86
CA TYR A 113 8.09 -5.03 7.36
C TYR A 113 9.08 -5.08 8.53
N ASN A 114 10.27 -4.51 8.35
CA ASN A 114 11.36 -4.62 9.32
C ASN A 114 11.14 -3.76 10.57
N HIS A 115 10.56 -2.56 10.42
CA HIS A 115 10.48 -1.58 11.50
C HIS A 115 9.07 -1.41 12.08
N VAL A 116 8.03 -1.94 11.42
CA VAL A 116 6.66 -1.91 11.95
C VAL A 116 6.18 -3.32 12.30
N ILE A 117 6.17 -4.24 11.33
CA ILE A 117 5.66 -5.61 11.57
C ILE A 117 6.56 -6.43 12.49
N GLN A 118 7.88 -6.33 12.31
CA GLN A 118 8.87 -7.03 13.13
C GLN A 118 9.17 -6.31 14.46
N ASN A 119 8.65 -5.12 14.67
CA ASN A 119 8.83 -4.37 15.91
C ASN A 119 7.79 -4.79 16.95
N PRO A 120 8.18 -5.46 18.05
CA PRO A 120 7.24 -5.98 19.05
C PRO A 120 6.51 -4.88 19.84
N GLN A 121 7.03 -3.65 19.86
CA GLN A 121 6.36 -2.51 20.51
C GLN A 121 5.22 -1.96 19.62
N LEU A 122 5.38 -1.98 18.30
CA LEU A 122 4.37 -1.51 17.36
C LEU A 122 3.41 -2.63 16.94
N THR A 123 3.92 -3.85 16.80
CA THR A 123 3.17 -5.04 16.41
C THR A 123 3.46 -6.19 17.38
N PRO A 124 2.82 -6.19 18.56
CA PRO A 124 3.07 -7.23 19.58
C PRO A 124 2.79 -8.65 19.10
N THR A 125 1.92 -8.81 18.13
CA THR A 125 1.59 -10.10 17.52
C THR A 125 1.56 -9.94 16.01
N THR A 126 2.40 -10.68 15.29
CA THR A 126 2.38 -10.69 13.82
C THR A 126 1.00 -11.10 13.29
N PRO A 127 0.34 -10.29 12.46
CA PRO A 127 -0.95 -10.63 11.88
C PRO A 127 -0.90 -11.96 11.10
N ARG A 128 -2.00 -12.71 11.13
CA ARG A 128 -2.08 -14.04 10.51
C ARG A 128 -1.81 -14.02 9.00
N GLU A 129 -2.09 -12.91 8.38
CA GLU A 129 -1.87 -12.68 6.95
C GLU A 129 -0.37 -12.65 6.59
N PHE A 130 0.50 -12.35 7.55
CA PHE A 130 1.96 -12.21 7.35
C PHE A 130 2.76 -13.37 7.93
N GLN A 131 2.09 -14.45 8.29
CA GLN A 131 2.72 -15.65 8.84
C GLN A 131 2.04 -16.92 8.35
N ARG A 132 2.77 -18.03 8.41
CA ARG A 132 2.25 -19.39 8.23
C ARG A 132 2.84 -20.28 9.31
N ASP A 133 1.97 -21.13 9.89
CA ASP A 133 2.37 -22.08 10.93
C ASP A 133 3.12 -21.41 12.11
N GLY A 134 2.70 -20.17 12.47
CA GLY A 134 3.36 -19.37 13.51
C GLY A 134 4.68 -18.72 13.12
N VAL A 135 5.15 -18.95 11.87
CA VAL A 135 6.42 -18.38 11.37
C VAL A 135 6.12 -17.17 10.49
N PRO A 136 6.65 -15.98 10.83
CA PRO A 136 6.52 -14.78 9.99
C PRO A 136 7.08 -15.02 8.58
N MET A 137 6.48 -14.40 7.58
CA MET A 137 7.00 -14.41 6.21
C MET A 137 8.38 -13.73 6.14
N ILE A 138 9.14 -14.02 5.11
CA ILE A 138 10.37 -13.29 4.79
C ILE A 138 10.07 -12.35 3.63
N VAL A 139 10.50 -11.09 3.75
CA VAL A 139 10.37 -10.08 2.69
C VAL A 139 11.76 -9.73 2.16
N GLU A 140 11.96 -9.90 0.86
CA GLU A 140 13.25 -9.70 0.21
C GLU A 140 13.16 -8.63 -0.89
N LYS A 141 14.11 -7.72 -0.91
CA LYS A 141 14.35 -6.83 -2.06
C LYS A 141 15.17 -7.61 -3.11
N VAL A 142 14.53 -7.98 -4.21
CA VAL A 142 15.21 -8.60 -5.34
C VAL A 142 15.86 -7.54 -6.23
N ALA A 143 15.14 -6.41 -6.43
CA ALA A 143 15.63 -5.23 -7.12
C ALA A 143 14.88 -3.99 -6.59
N TYR A 144 15.21 -2.79 -7.08
CA TYR A 144 14.57 -1.54 -6.65
C TYR A 144 13.04 -1.57 -6.74
N HIS A 145 12.50 -2.28 -7.72
CA HIS A 145 11.07 -2.41 -7.97
C HIS A 145 10.58 -3.87 -7.99
N ILE A 146 11.36 -4.81 -7.40
CA ILE A 146 10.98 -6.23 -7.34
C ILE A 146 11.07 -6.69 -5.89
N VAL A 147 9.92 -7.00 -5.29
CA VAL A 147 9.79 -7.53 -3.94
C VAL A 147 9.39 -9.01 -3.97
N ARG A 148 9.90 -9.77 -3.03
CA ARG A 148 9.58 -11.19 -2.87
C ARG A 148 9.12 -11.46 -1.44
N PHE A 149 8.01 -12.18 -1.32
CA PHE A 149 7.47 -12.69 -0.06
C PHE A 149 7.64 -14.20 -0.04
N LYS A 150 8.21 -14.73 1.04
CA LYS A 150 8.41 -16.17 1.23
C LYS A 150 7.73 -16.63 2.51
N PHE A 151 7.03 -17.75 2.43
CA PHE A 151 6.37 -18.40 3.54
C PHE A 151 6.99 -19.78 3.80
N VAL A 152 6.96 -20.23 5.04
CA VAL A 152 7.45 -21.56 5.45
C VAL A 152 6.63 -22.68 4.82
N SER A 153 5.33 -22.46 4.60
CA SER A 153 4.40 -23.41 3.97
C SER A 153 3.54 -22.74 2.89
N PRO A 154 2.86 -23.49 2.01
CA PRO A 154 2.02 -22.93 0.96
C PRO A 154 0.93 -21.99 1.47
N TYR A 155 0.74 -20.85 0.80
CA TYR A 155 -0.28 -19.86 1.15
C TYR A 155 -1.17 -19.48 -0.03
N GLY A 156 -2.00 -20.39 -0.52
CA GLY A 156 -2.88 -20.18 -1.68
C GLY A 156 -3.85 -19.00 -1.59
N LEU A 157 -4.11 -18.47 -0.39
CA LEU A 157 -4.99 -17.32 -0.19
C LEU A 157 -4.26 -15.98 -0.16
N PHE A 158 -2.92 -15.93 -0.23
CA PHE A 158 -2.16 -14.69 -0.07
C PHE A 158 -2.55 -13.60 -1.08
N LEU A 159 -2.69 -13.92 -2.37
CA LEU A 159 -3.14 -12.98 -3.39
C LEU A 159 -4.55 -12.45 -3.12
N LYS A 160 -5.46 -13.32 -2.64
CA LYS A 160 -6.83 -12.90 -2.28
C LYS A 160 -6.84 -11.99 -1.06
N ALA A 161 -5.99 -12.27 -0.08
CA ALA A 161 -5.81 -11.42 1.08
C ALA A 161 -5.26 -10.04 0.69
N LEU A 162 -4.24 -9.99 -0.18
CA LEU A 162 -3.70 -8.73 -0.74
C LEU A 162 -4.77 -7.92 -1.47
N ALA A 163 -5.61 -8.59 -2.29
CA ALA A 163 -6.66 -7.92 -3.07
C ALA A 163 -7.85 -7.48 -2.22
N SER A 164 -8.05 -8.06 -1.02
CA SER A 164 -9.24 -7.79 -0.16
C SER A 164 -9.10 -6.53 0.69
N GLY A 165 -7.98 -5.85 0.64
CA GLY A 165 -7.74 -4.66 1.43
C GLY A 165 -7.39 -4.89 2.90
N ARG A 166 -7.25 -6.13 3.32
CA ARG A 166 -6.86 -6.45 4.70
C ARG A 166 -5.36 -6.27 4.97
N ILE A 167 -4.56 -6.18 3.91
CA ILE A 167 -3.09 -6.08 3.97
C ILE A 167 -2.58 -4.77 3.36
N TYR A 168 -3.37 -3.71 3.33
CA TYR A 168 -2.98 -2.39 2.82
C TYR A 168 -1.78 -1.77 3.54
N PRO A 169 -1.60 -1.95 4.85
CA PRO A 169 -0.50 -1.27 5.55
C PRO A 169 0.85 -1.39 4.88
N MET A 170 1.15 -2.47 4.14
CA MET A 170 2.46 -2.64 3.51
C MET A 170 2.83 -1.56 2.48
N VAL A 171 1.86 -0.83 1.94
CA VAL A 171 2.06 0.21 0.92
C VAL A 171 1.67 1.61 1.44
N GLU A 172 1.45 1.76 2.74
CA GLU A 172 1.01 3.00 3.40
C GLU A 172 2.14 3.70 4.16
N TYR A 173 3.36 3.16 4.14
CA TYR A 173 4.48 3.62 4.98
C TYR A 173 5.59 4.26 4.14
N PRO A 174 5.53 5.58 3.90
CA PRO A 174 6.62 6.31 3.23
C PRO A 174 7.87 6.33 4.13
N ALA A 175 8.82 5.46 3.85
CA ALA A 175 10.01 5.26 4.67
C ALA A 175 10.80 6.56 4.87
N HIS A 176 10.96 7.38 3.83
CA HIS A 176 11.67 8.66 3.88
C HIS A 176 11.05 9.65 4.87
N TYR A 177 9.71 9.65 5.00
CA TYR A 177 9.00 10.49 5.94
C TYR A 177 8.96 9.90 7.35
N LEU A 178 8.71 8.59 7.47
CA LEU A 178 8.46 7.95 8.76
C LEU A 178 9.73 7.69 9.57
N LYS A 179 10.88 7.53 8.94
CA LYS A 179 12.17 7.33 9.62
C LYS A 179 12.48 8.43 10.64
N GLN A 180 12.06 9.66 10.40
CA GLN A 180 12.26 10.77 11.35
C GLN A 180 11.47 10.62 12.66
N PHE A 181 10.52 9.70 12.74
CA PHE A 181 9.69 9.43 13.91
C PHE A 181 9.93 8.04 14.51
N HIS A 182 10.91 7.31 14.01
CA HIS A 182 11.14 5.93 14.44
C HIS A 182 12.43 5.81 15.25
N PRO A 183 12.39 5.10 16.41
CA PRO A 183 13.53 5.02 17.33
C PRO A 183 14.78 4.34 16.76
N ASP A 184 14.66 3.49 15.74
CA ASP A 184 15.80 2.90 15.05
C ASP A 184 16.62 3.93 14.24
N PHE A 185 16.07 5.12 13.97
CA PHE A 185 16.69 6.14 13.12
C PHE A 185 16.90 7.47 13.84
N VAL A 186 16.23 7.68 14.98
CA VAL A 186 16.25 8.97 15.71
C VAL A 186 16.34 8.69 17.21
N ALA A 187 17.20 9.45 17.89
CA ALA A 187 17.33 9.34 19.34
C ALA A 187 16.00 9.62 20.07
N VAL A 188 15.75 8.87 21.13
CA VAL A 188 14.48 8.90 21.89
C VAL A 188 14.16 10.28 22.46
N GLU A 189 15.19 11.03 22.89
CA GLU A 189 15.04 12.40 23.40
C GLU A 189 14.42 13.31 22.35
N LYS A 190 14.90 13.23 21.11
CA LYS A 190 14.36 14.01 19.97
C LYS A 190 12.94 13.60 19.61
N LEU A 191 12.61 12.31 19.72
CA LEU A 191 11.25 11.83 19.49
C LEU A 191 10.29 12.37 20.54
N THR A 192 10.70 12.40 21.80
CA THR A 192 9.93 12.96 22.92
C THR A 192 9.62 14.44 22.68
N ASP A 193 10.60 15.21 22.24
CA ASP A 193 10.42 16.63 21.92
C ASP A 193 9.49 16.87 20.72
N LEU A 194 9.57 15.99 19.70
CA LEU A 194 8.66 16.03 18.57
C LEU A 194 7.21 15.69 18.96
N ALA A 195 7.03 14.72 19.86
CA ALA A 195 5.72 14.36 20.38
C ALA A 195 5.08 15.52 21.16
N LYS A 196 5.86 16.17 22.07
CA LYS A 196 5.39 17.33 22.85
C LYS A 196 4.97 18.53 21.98
N LYS A 197 5.62 18.72 20.82
CA LYS A 197 5.27 19.82 19.90
C LYS A 197 3.98 19.59 19.10
N ARG A 198 3.48 18.35 19.08
CA ARG A 198 2.29 17.95 18.29
C ARG A 198 1.07 17.60 19.15
N SER A 199 1.23 17.51 20.47
CA SER A 199 0.17 17.39 21.45
C SER A 199 -0.37 18.78 21.84
#